data_d560987d308653fd7037f9fa9e907010
#
_entry.id   d560987d308653fd7037f9fa9e907010
#
_cell.length_a   1.000
_cell.length_b   1.000
_cell.length_c   1.000
_cell.angle_alpha   90.00
_cell.angle_beta   90.00
_cell.angle_gamma   90.00
#
_symmetry.space_group_name_H-M   'P 1'
#
loop_
_entity.id
_entity.type
_entity.pdbx_description
1 polymer ?
#
loop_
_entity_poly.entity_id
_entity_poly.type
_entity_poly.pdbx_seq_one_letter_code
_entity_poly.pdbx_strand_id
1 'polypeptide(L)'
;GTDKGKVQVFDAEGKLVWEAKLSSDIEVPPLVGAGRVIVKTSDTRITGFDLITGQRLWHYQGQAPALTLRDFSQMAWSPAGVLIGQANGRLLALNPNDGRVVFDAVIGQAKGITEVERLIDVVGRPWVDQELMCAAAFQGNVVCMHTQNGRLVWNAPVSAVTGPVADGRLVYEVDDAGRLHAY
;
A
#
# COMPACT_ATOMS: atom_id res chain seq x y z
N GLY A 1 4.52 0.49 15.18
CA GLY A 1 5.70 -0.04 14.51
C GLY A 1 6.95 0.73 14.88
N THR A 2 8.10 0.10 14.78
CA THR A 2 9.39 0.73 15.05
C THR A 2 10.39 0.49 13.92
N ASP A 3 11.42 1.35 13.87
CA ASP A 3 12.61 1.23 13.02
C ASP A 3 13.46 -0.03 13.29
N LYS A 4 13.16 -0.75 14.35
CA LYS A 4 13.81 -2.02 14.70
C LYS A 4 12.94 -3.23 14.42
N GLY A 5 11.87 -3.07 13.63
CA GLY A 5 10.96 -4.14 13.26
C GLY A 5 10.13 -4.70 14.40
N LYS A 6 9.84 -3.90 15.45
CA LYS A 6 8.90 -4.28 16.49
C LYS A 6 7.51 -3.72 16.20
N VAL A 7 6.50 -4.55 16.32
CA VAL A 7 5.10 -4.13 16.40
C VAL A 7 4.61 -4.33 17.83
N GLN A 8 3.98 -3.31 18.38
CA GLN A 8 3.48 -3.31 19.76
C GLN A 8 2.03 -2.83 19.75
N VAL A 9 1.20 -3.47 20.52
CA VAL A 9 -0.20 -3.09 20.75
C VAL A 9 -0.39 -2.76 22.23
N PHE A 10 -0.99 -1.61 22.46
CA PHE A 10 -1.31 -1.09 23.78
C PHE A 10 -2.83 -0.96 23.94
N ASP A 11 -3.33 -1.13 25.14
CA ASP A 11 -4.70 -0.82 25.50
C ASP A 11 -4.92 0.72 25.64
N ALA A 12 -6.15 1.11 25.97
CA ALA A 12 -6.50 2.52 26.16
C ALA A 12 -5.79 3.17 27.36
N GLU A 13 -5.35 2.39 28.33
CA GLU A 13 -4.61 2.80 29.50
C GLU A 13 -3.10 2.86 29.26
N GLY A 14 -2.63 2.50 28.05
CA GLY A 14 -1.23 2.50 27.66
C GLY A 14 -0.43 1.28 28.13
N LYS A 15 -1.10 0.22 28.58
CA LYS A 15 -0.46 -1.03 28.96
C LYS A 15 -0.21 -1.88 27.73
N LEU A 16 0.99 -2.46 27.65
CA LEU A 16 1.36 -3.37 26.56
C LEU A 16 0.50 -4.64 26.63
N VAL A 17 -0.25 -4.90 25.53
CA VAL A 17 -1.07 -6.11 25.36
C VAL A 17 -0.24 -7.23 24.78
N TRP A 18 0.44 -6.95 23.66
CA TRP A 18 1.38 -7.89 23.03
C TRP A 18 2.43 -7.16 22.19
N GLU A 19 3.51 -7.88 21.93
CA GLU A 19 4.61 -7.44 21.07
C GLU A 19 5.02 -8.57 20.13
N ALA A 20 5.40 -8.23 18.89
CA ALA A 20 6.00 -9.15 17.94
C ALA A 20 7.23 -8.53 17.28
N LYS A 21 8.22 -9.37 16.94
CA LYS A 21 9.42 -8.99 16.20
C LYS A 21 9.30 -9.47 14.76
N LEU A 22 9.58 -8.57 13.81
CA LEU A 22 9.61 -8.81 12.37
C LEU A 22 11.03 -8.82 11.81
N SER A 23 11.17 -9.19 10.55
CA SER A 23 12.45 -9.37 9.86
C SER A 23 13.18 -8.07 9.58
N SER A 24 12.45 -6.98 9.39
CA SER A 24 13.01 -5.68 9.00
C SER A 24 12.21 -4.53 9.60
N ASP A 25 12.61 -3.31 9.31
CA ASP A 25 12.04 -2.06 9.79
C ASP A 25 10.57 -1.92 9.36
N ILE A 26 9.79 -1.21 10.18
CA ILE A 26 8.40 -0.85 9.89
C ILE A 26 8.38 0.65 9.60
N GLU A 27 8.39 1.01 8.33
CA GLU A 27 8.47 2.41 7.87
C GLU A 27 7.11 3.06 7.66
N VAL A 28 6.06 2.25 7.47
CA VAL A 28 4.68 2.73 7.28
C VAL A 28 3.79 2.33 8.44
N PRO A 29 2.74 3.13 8.75
CA PRO A 29 1.82 2.80 9.83
C PRO A 29 1.19 1.42 9.64
N PRO A 30 1.13 0.57 10.69
CA PRO A 30 0.33 -0.65 10.64
C PRO A 30 -1.14 -0.36 10.33
N LEU A 31 -1.76 -1.19 9.52
CA LEU A 31 -3.18 -1.11 9.20
C LEU A 31 -3.98 -1.99 10.16
N VAL A 32 -4.94 -1.40 10.88
CA VAL A 32 -5.78 -2.11 11.86
C VAL A 32 -7.23 -2.13 11.39
N GLY A 33 -7.88 -3.27 11.50
CA GLY A 33 -9.29 -3.45 11.16
C GLY A 33 -9.67 -4.91 11.00
N ALA A 34 -10.97 -5.22 10.94
CA ALA A 34 -11.50 -6.57 10.75
C ALA A 34 -10.86 -7.63 11.68
N GLY A 35 -10.51 -7.26 12.93
CA GLY A 35 -9.85 -8.14 13.88
C GLY A 35 -8.38 -8.47 13.55
N ARG A 36 -7.73 -7.70 12.69
CA ARG A 36 -6.36 -7.91 12.21
C ARG A 36 -5.48 -6.69 12.41
N VAL A 37 -4.19 -6.94 12.58
CA VAL A 37 -3.11 -5.96 12.46
C VAL A 37 -2.24 -6.38 11.29
N ILE A 38 -2.20 -5.56 10.24
CA ILE A 38 -1.39 -5.81 9.04
C ILE A 38 -0.17 -4.91 9.07
N VAL A 39 0.99 -5.49 8.90
CA VAL A 39 2.27 -4.78 8.97
C VAL A 39 3.07 -5.04 7.71
N LYS A 40 3.55 -3.96 7.08
CA LYS A 40 4.50 -4.00 5.96
C LYS A 40 5.88 -3.64 6.48
N THR A 41 6.89 -4.41 6.11
CA THR A 41 8.29 -4.17 6.44
C THR A 41 9.09 -3.75 5.19
N SER A 42 10.22 -3.08 5.40
CA SER A 42 11.07 -2.54 4.32
C SER A 42 11.65 -3.63 3.39
N ASP A 43 11.71 -4.89 3.84
CA ASP A 43 12.07 -6.06 3.02
C ASP A 43 10.91 -6.59 2.15
N THR A 44 9.87 -5.75 1.92
CA THR A 44 8.66 -6.05 1.13
C THR A 44 7.77 -7.16 1.69
N ARG A 45 7.99 -7.59 2.94
CA ARG A 45 7.14 -8.57 3.60
C ARG A 45 5.91 -7.90 4.21
N ILE A 46 4.77 -8.57 4.07
CA ILE A 46 3.50 -8.17 4.67
C ILE A 46 3.09 -9.28 5.61
N THR A 47 2.78 -8.93 6.86
CA THR A 47 2.43 -9.90 7.90
C THR A 47 1.09 -9.53 8.52
N GLY A 48 0.19 -10.49 8.62
CA GLY A 48 -1.09 -10.38 9.32
C GLY A 48 -1.03 -11.04 10.69
N PHE A 49 -1.48 -10.29 11.69
CA PHE A 49 -1.62 -10.75 13.07
C PHE A 49 -3.07 -10.72 13.51
N ASP A 50 -3.43 -11.60 14.43
CA ASP A 50 -4.65 -11.46 15.21
C ASP A 50 -4.54 -10.23 16.12
N LEU A 51 -5.58 -9.38 16.10
CA LEU A 51 -5.57 -8.11 16.84
C LEU A 51 -5.48 -8.32 18.35
N ILE A 52 -6.13 -9.35 18.88
CA ILE A 52 -6.27 -9.57 20.32
C ILE A 52 -5.06 -10.33 20.87
N THR A 53 -4.68 -11.41 20.21
CA THR A 53 -3.66 -12.34 20.72
C THR A 53 -2.25 -12.02 20.27
N GLY A 54 -2.08 -11.24 19.20
CA GLY A 54 -0.79 -11.01 18.56
C GLY A 54 -0.23 -12.23 17.82
N GLN A 55 -1.02 -13.30 17.68
CA GLN A 55 -0.62 -14.47 16.91
C GLN A 55 -0.43 -14.10 15.45
N ARG A 56 0.73 -14.46 14.88
CA ARG A 56 0.97 -14.34 13.44
C ARG A 56 0.12 -15.37 12.69
N LEU A 57 -0.77 -14.88 11.83
CA LEU A 57 -1.71 -15.73 11.07
C LEU A 57 -1.13 -16.13 9.72
N TRP A 58 -0.50 -15.17 9.04
CA TRP A 58 0.06 -15.37 7.70
C TRP A 58 1.18 -14.35 7.41
N HIS A 59 1.91 -14.60 6.36
CA HIS A 59 2.81 -13.62 5.74
C HIS A 59 2.77 -13.77 4.22
N TYR A 60 2.98 -12.66 3.54
CA TYR A 60 3.19 -12.56 2.09
C TYR A 60 4.57 -11.97 1.83
N GLN A 61 5.31 -12.52 0.87
CA GLN A 61 6.61 -11.98 0.45
C GLN A 61 6.44 -11.32 -0.92
N GLY A 62 6.57 -10.00 -0.97
CA GLY A 62 6.64 -9.24 -2.21
C GLY A 62 7.97 -9.40 -2.93
N GLN A 63 8.02 -8.96 -4.18
CA GLN A 63 9.28 -8.85 -4.94
C GLN A 63 9.94 -7.52 -4.59
N ALA A 64 11.20 -7.58 -4.18
CA ALA A 64 12.01 -6.38 -3.98
C ALA A 64 12.73 -6.04 -5.30
N PRO A 65 12.48 -4.89 -5.92
CA PRO A 65 13.28 -4.40 -7.03
C PRO A 65 14.67 -4.00 -6.57
N ALA A 66 15.60 -3.87 -7.51
CA ALA A 66 16.99 -3.49 -7.22
C ALA A 66 17.11 -2.08 -6.62
N LEU A 67 16.18 -1.19 -6.97
CA LEU A 67 16.10 0.19 -6.48
C LEU A 67 14.65 0.54 -6.19
N THR A 68 14.40 1.15 -5.03
CA THR A 68 13.09 1.65 -4.62
C THR A 68 13.22 3.08 -4.10
N LEU A 69 12.15 3.87 -4.21
CA LEU A 69 11.99 5.03 -3.34
C LEU A 69 11.85 4.51 -1.90
N ARG A 70 12.48 5.17 -0.94
CA ARG A 70 12.22 4.87 0.48
C ARG A 70 10.73 4.97 0.73
N ASP A 71 10.17 3.89 1.23
CA ASP A 71 8.78 3.49 1.17
C ASP A 71 7.77 4.56 1.59
N PHE A 72 7.16 5.20 0.60
CA PHE A 72 6.01 6.09 0.80
C PHE A 72 4.66 5.38 0.56
N SER A 73 4.68 4.09 0.24
CA SER A 73 3.48 3.33 -0.08
C SER A 73 2.80 2.83 1.19
N GLN A 74 1.64 3.38 1.49
CA GLN A 74 0.79 2.99 2.62
C GLN A 74 -0.25 1.95 2.20
N MET A 75 -0.86 1.32 3.21
CA MET A 75 -1.92 0.34 3.05
C MET A 75 -3.29 0.97 3.25
N ALA A 76 -4.32 0.41 2.61
CA ALA A 76 -5.71 0.80 2.81
C ALA A 76 -6.64 -0.41 2.88
N TRP A 77 -7.73 -0.30 3.66
CA TRP A 77 -8.82 -1.25 3.60
C TRP A 77 -9.68 -1.01 2.37
N SER A 78 -10.14 -2.09 1.74
CA SER A 78 -11.12 -2.08 0.65
C SER A 78 -12.09 -3.25 0.79
N PRO A 79 -13.22 -3.24 0.08
CA PRO A 79 -14.10 -4.41 -0.01
C PRO A 79 -13.41 -5.67 -0.52
N ALA A 80 -12.38 -5.55 -1.36
CA ALA A 80 -11.58 -6.68 -1.84
C ALA A 80 -10.55 -7.18 -0.83
N GLY A 81 -10.29 -6.45 0.25
CA GLY A 81 -9.27 -6.78 1.25
C GLY A 81 -8.31 -5.64 1.52
N VAL A 82 -7.07 -5.96 1.82
CA VAL A 82 -6.02 -4.97 2.10
C VAL A 82 -5.32 -4.59 0.81
N LEU A 83 -5.41 -3.31 0.44
CA LEU A 83 -4.66 -2.74 -0.69
C LEU A 83 -3.26 -2.35 -0.25
N ILE A 84 -2.28 -2.72 -1.07
CA ILE A 84 -0.86 -2.51 -0.77
C ILE A 84 -0.14 -2.12 -2.05
N GLY A 85 0.36 -0.90 -2.10
CA GLY A 85 1.25 -0.47 -3.16
C GLY A 85 2.60 -1.19 -3.07
N GLN A 86 3.16 -1.52 -4.22
CA GLN A 86 4.46 -2.20 -4.35
C GLN A 86 5.46 -1.30 -5.05
N ALA A 87 6.72 -1.51 -4.70
CA ALA A 87 7.86 -0.91 -5.38
C ALA A 87 8.15 -1.63 -6.71
N ASN A 88 7.30 -1.57 -7.64
CA ASN A 88 7.41 -2.03 -9.03
C ASN A 88 6.19 -1.56 -9.84
N GLY A 89 5.50 -0.52 -9.33
CA GLY A 89 4.31 0.04 -9.97
C GLY A 89 3.07 -0.86 -9.92
N ARG A 90 2.98 -1.79 -8.96
CA ARG A 90 1.83 -2.70 -8.81
C ARG A 90 1.03 -2.40 -7.55
N LEU A 91 -0.27 -2.60 -7.63
CA LEU A 91 -1.19 -2.56 -6.49
C LEU A 91 -1.73 -3.96 -6.25
N LEU A 92 -1.45 -4.50 -5.06
CA LEU A 92 -1.98 -5.77 -4.61
C LEU A 92 -3.21 -5.57 -3.74
N ALA A 93 -4.18 -6.49 -3.84
CA ALA A 93 -5.16 -6.72 -2.80
C ALA A 93 -4.91 -8.09 -2.17
N LEU A 94 -4.77 -8.12 -0.84
CA LEU A 94 -4.59 -9.36 -0.09
C LEU A 94 -5.82 -9.64 0.78
N ASN A 95 -6.21 -10.90 0.83
CA ASN A 95 -7.23 -11.37 1.78
C ASN A 95 -6.68 -11.22 3.21
N PRO A 96 -7.36 -10.47 4.11
CA PRO A 96 -6.85 -10.22 5.46
C PRO A 96 -6.83 -11.46 6.36
N ASN A 97 -7.51 -12.55 6.00
CA ASN A 97 -7.58 -13.75 6.82
C ASN A 97 -6.44 -14.73 6.55
N ASP A 98 -5.97 -14.82 5.30
CA ASP A 98 -4.98 -15.83 4.88
C ASP A 98 -3.81 -15.28 4.06
N GLY A 99 -3.82 -13.98 3.72
CA GLY A 99 -2.75 -13.33 2.96
C GLY A 99 -2.69 -13.69 1.48
N ARG A 100 -3.70 -14.39 0.94
CA ARG A 100 -3.76 -14.72 -0.49
C ARG A 100 -4.00 -13.49 -1.34
N VAL A 101 -3.39 -13.46 -2.51
CA VAL A 101 -3.61 -12.40 -3.50
C VAL A 101 -5.02 -12.55 -4.07
N VAL A 102 -5.83 -11.50 -3.91
CA VAL A 102 -7.18 -11.37 -4.49
C VAL A 102 -7.07 -10.84 -5.91
N PHE A 103 -6.29 -9.79 -6.10
CA PHE A 103 -5.89 -9.29 -7.41
C PHE A 103 -4.51 -8.61 -7.34
N ASP A 104 -3.92 -8.41 -8.51
CA ASP A 104 -2.63 -7.76 -8.71
C ASP A 104 -2.71 -6.90 -9.97
N ALA A 105 -2.76 -5.58 -9.79
CA ALA A 105 -2.99 -4.61 -10.85
C ALA A 105 -1.75 -3.77 -11.12
N VAL A 106 -1.53 -3.44 -12.40
CA VAL A 106 -0.44 -2.55 -12.84
C VAL A 106 -0.91 -1.11 -12.78
N ILE A 107 -0.27 -0.28 -11.94
CA ILE A 107 -0.49 1.16 -11.84
C ILE A 107 0.45 1.91 -12.78
N GLY A 108 1.64 1.39 -12.97
CA GLY A 108 2.60 1.92 -13.91
C GLY A 108 3.59 0.87 -14.37
N GLN A 109 4.22 1.12 -15.51
CA GLN A 109 5.23 0.23 -16.10
C GLN A 109 6.57 0.95 -16.17
N ALA A 110 7.61 0.30 -15.68
CA ALA A 110 8.97 0.81 -15.79
C ALA A 110 9.36 1.06 -17.25
N LYS A 111 9.85 2.26 -17.53
CA LYS A 111 10.28 2.68 -18.87
C LYS A 111 11.72 3.21 -18.76
N GLY A 112 12.54 2.94 -19.78
CA GLY A 112 13.92 3.40 -19.81
C GLY A 112 14.95 2.29 -19.76
N ILE A 113 16.23 2.69 -19.86
CA ILE A 113 17.39 1.78 -19.96
C ILE A 113 18.12 1.70 -18.62
N THR A 114 18.18 2.81 -17.88
CA THR A 114 18.88 2.89 -16.60
C THR A 114 17.99 2.46 -15.44
N GLU A 115 18.59 2.05 -14.32
CA GLU A 115 17.85 1.68 -13.10
C GLU A 115 17.00 2.84 -12.57
N VAL A 116 17.48 4.09 -12.67
CA VAL A 116 16.77 5.29 -12.25
C VAL A 116 15.56 5.59 -13.13
N GLU A 117 15.70 5.43 -14.45
CA GLU A 117 14.56 5.59 -15.39
C GLU A 117 13.50 4.48 -15.23
N ARG A 118 13.91 3.34 -14.68
CA ARG A 118 13.03 2.19 -14.41
C ARG A 118 12.40 2.22 -13.01
N LEU A 119 12.78 3.21 -12.19
CA LEU A 119 12.19 3.38 -10.87
C LEU A 119 10.71 3.73 -11.00
N ILE A 120 9.87 2.87 -10.49
CA ILE A 120 8.43 3.05 -10.53
C ILE A 120 7.81 2.45 -9.27
N ASP A 121 7.34 3.31 -8.38
CA ASP A 121 6.78 2.90 -7.10
C ASP A 121 5.36 3.44 -6.94
N VAL A 122 4.45 2.62 -6.45
CA VAL A 122 3.15 3.11 -5.99
C VAL A 122 3.39 3.92 -4.72
N VAL A 123 2.94 5.18 -4.72
CA VAL A 123 3.22 6.14 -3.66
C VAL A 123 1.97 6.46 -2.83
N GLY A 124 2.20 6.82 -1.58
CA GLY A 124 1.17 7.25 -0.65
C GLY A 124 0.13 6.18 -0.32
N ARG A 125 -1.01 6.61 0.17
CA ARG A 125 -2.13 5.74 0.53
C ARG A 125 -3.11 5.64 -0.63
N PRO A 126 -3.51 4.44 -1.07
CA PRO A 126 -4.60 4.28 -2.02
C PRO A 126 -5.89 4.89 -1.45
N TRP A 127 -6.60 5.66 -2.27
CA TRP A 127 -7.93 6.13 -1.93
C TRP A 127 -8.97 5.06 -2.27
N VAL A 128 -9.97 4.90 -1.41
CA VAL A 128 -10.98 3.83 -1.55
C VAL A 128 -12.34 4.32 -1.07
N ASP A 129 -13.36 4.06 -1.87
CA ASP A 129 -14.76 4.10 -1.45
C ASP A 129 -15.46 2.75 -1.71
N GLN A 130 -16.80 2.75 -1.80
CA GLN A 130 -17.58 1.53 -2.02
C GLN A 130 -17.41 0.95 -3.43
N GLU A 131 -17.23 1.78 -4.44
CA GLU A 131 -17.22 1.39 -5.85
C GLU A 131 -15.83 1.50 -6.48
N LEU A 132 -15.06 2.52 -6.10
CA LEU A 132 -13.78 2.86 -6.70
C LEU A 132 -12.63 2.78 -5.70
N MET A 133 -11.48 2.41 -6.19
CA MET A 133 -10.19 2.57 -5.55
C MET A 133 -9.22 3.22 -6.54
N CYS A 134 -8.45 4.18 -6.06
CA CYS A 134 -7.47 4.88 -6.87
C CYS A 134 -6.08 4.76 -6.22
N ALA A 135 -5.06 4.59 -7.04
CA ALA A 135 -3.66 4.58 -6.64
C ALA A 135 -2.82 5.37 -7.65
N ALA A 136 -1.72 5.89 -7.20
CA ALA A 136 -0.80 6.66 -8.03
C ALA A 136 0.61 6.12 -7.92
N ALA A 137 1.41 6.28 -8.97
CA ALA A 137 2.79 5.83 -9.00
C ALA A 137 3.74 6.95 -9.41
N PHE A 138 4.90 6.99 -8.76
CA PHE A 138 6.04 7.79 -9.22
C PHE A 138 6.49 7.29 -10.59
N GLN A 139 6.77 8.19 -11.53
CA GLN A 139 7.09 7.91 -12.95
C GLN A 139 6.04 7.00 -13.64
N GLY A 140 4.78 7.07 -13.20
CA GLY A 140 3.72 6.17 -13.67
C GLY A 140 2.44 6.89 -14.07
N ASN A 141 1.35 6.47 -13.46
CA ASN A 141 0.00 6.98 -13.69
C ASN A 141 -0.73 7.14 -12.36
N VAL A 142 -1.79 7.95 -12.36
CA VAL A 142 -2.91 7.74 -11.44
C VAL A 142 -3.91 6.80 -12.12
N VAL A 143 -4.37 5.79 -11.39
CA VAL A 143 -5.25 4.74 -11.91
C VAL A 143 -6.41 4.55 -10.96
N CYS A 144 -7.65 4.58 -11.49
CA CYS A 144 -8.84 4.23 -10.74
C CYS A 144 -9.47 2.94 -11.27
N MET A 145 -9.88 2.08 -10.35
CA MET A 145 -10.35 0.72 -10.60
C MET A 145 -11.58 0.42 -9.75
N HIS A 146 -12.38 -0.54 -10.17
CA HIS A 146 -13.46 -1.06 -9.34
C HIS A 146 -12.92 -1.79 -8.12
N THR A 147 -13.44 -1.48 -6.92
CA THR A 147 -13.00 -2.05 -5.64
C THR A 147 -13.21 -3.57 -5.54
N GLN A 148 -14.22 -4.11 -6.23
CA GLN A 148 -14.57 -5.54 -6.12
C GLN A 148 -13.64 -6.47 -6.90
N ASN A 149 -13.09 -6.02 -8.03
CA ASN A 149 -12.40 -6.91 -8.98
C ASN A 149 -11.13 -6.33 -9.61
N GLY A 150 -10.74 -5.10 -9.25
CA GLY A 150 -9.54 -4.45 -9.79
C GLY A 150 -9.63 -4.08 -11.28
N ARG A 151 -10.83 -4.10 -11.91
CA ARG A 151 -10.97 -3.69 -13.31
C ARG A 151 -10.73 -2.20 -13.45
N LEU A 152 -9.90 -1.85 -14.43
CA LEU A 152 -9.62 -0.47 -14.78
C LEU A 152 -10.90 0.29 -15.14
N VAL A 153 -11.10 1.44 -14.53
CA VAL A 153 -12.13 2.42 -14.90
C VAL A 153 -11.50 3.49 -15.78
N TRP A 154 -10.43 4.12 -15.30
CA TRP A 154 -9.64 5.09 -16.07
C TRP A 154 -8.21 5.18 -15.53
N ASN A 155 -7.33 5.76 -16.33
CA ASN A 155 -5.99 6.15 -15.93
C ASN A 155 -5.60 7.49 -16.57
N ALA A 156 -4.67 8.20 -15.94
CA ALA A 156 -4.06 9.40 -16.47
C ALA A 156 -2.54 9.39 -16.18
N PRO A 157 -1.70 9.79 -17.17
CA PRO A 157 -0.26 9.83 -16.98
C PRO A 157 0.09 11.00 -16.06
N VAL A 158 0.67 10.68 -14.91
CA VAL A 158 1.18 11.65 -13.94
C VAL A 158 2.26 10.98 -13.09
N SER A 159 3.37 11.65 -12.90
CA SER A 159 4.40 11.19 -11.95
C SER A 159 4.05 11.71 -10.56
N ALA A 160 3.41 10.87 -9.75
CA ALA A 160 2.90 11.23 -8.45
C ALA A 160 3.98 11.16 -7.37
N VAL A 161 3.84 11.98 -6.33
CA VAL A 161 4.70 11.94 -5.11
C VAL A 161 3.90 11.65 -3.84
N THR A 162 2.57 11.64 -3.94
CA THR A 162 1.64 11.32 -2.85
C THR A 162 0.61 10.31 -3.31
N GLY A 163 -0.28 9.89 -2.41
CA GLY A 163 -1.46 9.12 -2.80
C GLY A 163 -2.60 10.04 -3.23
N PRO A 164 -3.49 9.56 -4.11
CA PRO A 164 -4.64 10.33 -4.57
C PRO A 164 -5.66 10.54 -3.45
N VAL A 165 -6.41 11.63 -3.54
CA VAL A 165 -7.57 11.90 -2.70
C VAL A 165 -8.78 12.19 -3.57
N ALA A 166 -9.98 11.93 -3.07
CA ALA A 166 -11.21 12.26 -3.82
C ALA A 166 -12.29 12.81 -2.91
N ASP A 167 -13.18 13.62 -3.48
CA ASP A 167 -14.33 14.22 -2.80
C ASP A 167 -15.69 13.60 -3.20
N GLY A 168 -15.65 12.50 -3.95
CA GLY A 168 -16.81 11.82 -4.52
C GLY A 168 -17.25 12.34 -5.89
N ARG A 169 -16.62 13.41 -6.42
CA ARG A 169 -16.84 13.96 -7.77
C ARG A 169 -15.58 13.94 -8.60
N LEU A 170 -14.47 14.32 -8.01
CA LEU A 170 -13.15 14.42 -8.65
C LEU A 170 -12.12 13.67 -7.83
N VAL A 171 -11.11 13.19 -8.52
CA VAL A 171 -9.89 12.61 -7.94
C VAL A 171 -8.77 13.63 -8.10
N TYR A 172 -8.08 13.94 -7.01
CA TYR A 172 -7.00 14.93 -6.98
C TYR A 172 -5.66 14.23 -6.79
N GLU A 173 -4.64 14.69 -7.51
CA GLU A 173 -3.29 14.19 -7.42
C GLU A 173 -2.27 15.32 -7.53
N VAL A 174 -1.16 15.22 -6.81
CA VAL A 174 -0.04 16.18 -6.89
C VAL A 174 1.14 15.49 -7.57
N ASP A 175 1.62 16.10 -8.66
CA ASP A 175 2.77 15.58 -9.40
C ASP A 175 4.12 15.98 -8.78
N ASP A 176 5.19 15.41 -9.29
CA ASP A 176 6.58 15.65 -8.85
C ASP A 176 7.08 17.07 -9.13
N ALA A 177 6.37 17.85 -9.94
CA ALA A 177 6.62 19.29 -10.16
C ALA A 177 5.78 20.18 -9.21
N GLY A 178 4.99 19.60 -8.29
CA GLY A 178 4.14 20.31 -7.34
C GLY A 178 2.84 20.85 -7.94
N ARG A 179 2.40 20.35 -9.09
CA ARG A 179 1.14 20.75 -9.74
C ARG A 179 0.00 19.86 -9.24
N LEU A 180 -1.13 20.49 -8.94
CA LEU A 180 -2.37 19.80 -8.60
C LEU A 180 -3.17 19.48 -9.86
N HIS A 181 -3.51 18.21 -10.04
CA HIS A 181 -4.38 17.70 -11.07
C HIS A 181 -5.74 17.31 -10.48
N ALA A 182 -6.82 17.50 -11.24
CA ALA A 182 -8.16 17.06 -10.87
C ALA A 182 -8.79 16.32 -12.08
N TYR A 183 -9.30 15.13 -11.86
CA TYR A 183 -9.83 14.21 -12.86
C TYR A 183 -11.28 13.88 -12.59
#